data_5f497526dbc48588b33788cd3da2b11b
#
_entry.id   5f497526dbc48588b33788cd3da2b11b
#
_cell.length_a   1.000
_cell.length_b   1.000
_cell.length_c   1.000
_cell.angle_alpha   90.00
_cell.angle_beta   90.00
_cell.angle_gamma   90.00
#
_symmetry.space_group_name_H-M   'P 1'
#
loop_
_entity.id
_entity.type
_entity.pdbx_description
1 polymer ?
#
loop_
_entity_poly.entity_id
_entity_poly.type
_entity_poly.pdbx_seq_one_letter_code
_entity_poly.pdbx_strand_id
1 'polypeptide(L)'
;GGLAVVSVLSNTSLATILGALAGATAIFVLIFQDAINGLLANFQIVLYDLVKKGDWITFEKFGVDGDVVSIDLTTVKIKNFDNTTSSVPAKAFVTDSFVNWRGMRLSKVRRIKRSMVIDLESVHYINDSELQEFHKIQRIQAYLDAREQEIASHNTESSADKTHPVNGRHMTNLGVFRAYAEAYLREHPKVSGKQTVMVRQLAMNGE
;
A
#
# COMPACT_ATOMS: atom_id res chain seq x y z
N GLY A 1 -55.00 11.54 -4.91
CA GLY A 1 -55.04 12.50 -5.80
C GLY A 1 -54.99 12.23 -7.28
N GLY A 2 -54.05 12.79 -7.99
CA GLY A 2 -54.00 12.87 -9.46
C GLY A 2 -54.10 11.53 -10.22
N LEU A 3 -53.48 10.45 -9.72
CA LEU A 3 -53.58 9.13 -10.37
C LEU A 3 -54.96 8.51 -10.38
N ALA A 4 -55.79 8.78 -9.36
CA ALA A 4 -57.15 8.34 -9.33
C ALA A 4 -58.04 9.09 -10.35
N VAL A 5 -57.80 10.37 -10.56
CA VAL A 5 -58.48 11.17 -11.59
C VAL A 5 -58.14 10.66 -12.99
N VAL A 6 -56.84 10.36 -13.24
CA VAL A 6 -56.39 9.79 -14.51
C VAL A 6 -57.02 8.42 -14.77
N SER A 7 -57.16 7.56 -13.74
CA SER A 7 -57.78 6.25 -13.82
C SER A 7 -59.27 6.36 -14.25
N VAL A 8 -60.02 7.28 -13.69
CA VAL A 8 -61.39 7.51 -14.03
C VAL A 8 -61.56 8.06 -15.45
N LEU A 9 -60.73 9.05 -15.84
CA LEU A 9 -60.76 9.65 -17.17
C LEU A 9 -60.35 8.73 -18.29
N SER A 10 -59.37 7.85 -18.05
CA SER A 10 -58.87 6.89 -19.03
C SER A 10 -59.61 5.57 -19.07
N ASN A 11 -60.60 5.39 -18.20
CA ASN A 11 -61.33 4.11 -18.03
C ASN A 11 -60.41 2.91 -17.84
N THR A 12 -59.27 3.10 -17.17
CA THR A 12 -58.23 2.12 -16.97
C THR A 12 -58.06 1.84 -15.49
N SER A 13 -57.77 0.59 -15.10
CA SER A 13 -57.56 0.28 -13.68
C SER A 13 -56.36 0.99 -13.11
N LEU A 14 -56.45 1.42 -11.87
CA LEU A 14 -55.33 2.05 -11.15
C LEU A 14 -54.06 1.13 -11.15
N ALA A 15 -54.26 -0.19 -11.04
CA ALA A 15 -53.19 -1.16 -11.09
C ALA A 15 -52.47 -1.16 -12.44
N THR A 16 -53.17 -1.02 -13.56
CA THR A 16 -52.59 -0.94 -14.92
C THR A 16 -51.78 0.35 -15.07
N ILE A 17 -52.27 1.46 -14.57
CA ILE A 17 -51.53 2.75 -14.60
C ILE A 17 -50.27 2.66 -13.76
N LEU A 18 -50.34 2.12 -12.56
CA LEU A 18 -49.16 1.91 -11.71
C LEU A 18 -48.14 0.95 -12.33
N GLY A 19 -48.62 -0.14 -12.96
CA GLY A 19 -47.74 -1.07 -13.68
C GLY A 19 -47.03 -0.44 -14.86
N ALA A 20 -47.76 0.35 -15.67
CA ALA A 20 -47.15 1.11 -16.77
C ALA A 20 -46.14 2.14 -16.29
N LEU A 21 -46.42 2.86 -15.21
CA LEU A 21 -45.53 3.85 -14.62
C LEU A 21 -44.26 3.17 -14.05
N ALA A 22 -44.45 2.06 -13.35
CA ALA A 22 -43.30 1.27 -12.83
C ALA A 22 -42.39 0.78 -13.95
N GLY A 23 -42.96 0.24 -15.04
CA GLY A 23 -42.23 -0.20 -16.23
C GLY A 23 -41.46 0.95 -16.90
N ALA A 24 -42.11 2.09 -17.09
CA ALA A 24 -41.46 3.29 -17.65
C ALA A 24 -40.33 3.79 -16.74
N THR A 25 -40.55 3.79 -15.43
CA THR A 25 -39.50 4.17 -14.45
C THR A 25 -38.31 3.23 -14.48
N ALA A 26 -38.54 1.92 -14.59
CA ALA A 26 -37.46 0.94 -14.69
C ALA A 26 -36.60 1.15 -15.94
N ILE A 27 -37.23 1.39 -17.09
CA ILE A 27 -36.52 1.71 -18.34
C ILE A 27 -35.72 3.02 -18.18
N PHE A 28 -36.32 4.04 -17.60
CA PHE A 28 -35.66 5.33 -17.35
C PHE A 28 -34.41 5.16 -16.48
N VAL A 29 -34.52 4.40 -15.37
CA VAL A 29 -33.40 4.12 -14.47
C VAL A 29 -32.28 3.37 -15.21
N LEU A 30 -32.61 2.40 -16.05
CA LEU A 30 -31.61 1.67 -16.86
C LEU A 30 -30.86 2.60 -17.84
N ILE A 31 -31.57 3.51 -18.51
CA ILE A 31 -30.95 4.45 -19.46
C ILE A 31 -30.01 5.41 -18.74
N PHE A 32 -30.37 5.91 -17.57
CA PHE A 32 -29.60 6.88 -16.82
C PHE A 32 -28.64 6.31 -15.79
N GLN A 33 -28.59 4.97 -15.64
CA GLN A 33 -27.81 4.28 -14.60
C GLN A 33 -26.34 4.69 -14.60
N ASP A 34 -25.71 4.76 -15.76
CA ASP A 34 -24.27 5.09 -15.85
C ASP A 34 -24.03 6.56 -15.50
N ALA A 35 -24.91 7.46 -15.91
CA ALA A 35 -24.80 8.87 -15.56
C ALA A 35 -24.96 9.09 -14.05
N ILE A 36 -25.94 8.43 -13.42
CA ILE A 36 -26.15 8.49 -11.98
C ILE A 36 -24.94 7.91 -11.22
N ASN A 37 -24.43 6.74 -11.65
CA ASN A 37 -23.26 6.13 -11.05
C ASN A 37 -22.00 7.01 -11.19
N GLY A 38 -21.83 7.68 -12.33
CA GLY A 38 -20.74 8.63 -12.55
C GLY A 38 -20.81 9.83 -11.59
N LEU A 39 -22.02 10.39 -11.40
CA LEU A 39 -22.26 11.46 -10.45
C LEU A 39 -21.96 11.05 -9.01
N LEU A 40 -22.46 9.88 -8.59
CA LEU A 40 -22.22 9.34 -7.25
C LEU A 40 -20.72 9.08 -7.02
N ALA A 41 -20.02 8.55 -8.02
CA ALA A 41 -18.59 8.32 -7.92
C ALA A 41 -17.80 9.63 -7.76
N ASN A 42 -18.17 10.67 -8.51
CA ASN A 42 -17.54 11.99 -8.38
C ASN A 42 -17.77 12.58 -6.99
N PHE A 43 -18.99 12.48 -6.45
CA PHE A 43 -19.29 12.87 -5.09
C PHE A 43 -18.43 12.11 -4.07
N GLN A 44 -18.24 10.79 -4.25
CA GLN A 44 -17.39 9.97 -3.40
C GLN A 44 -15.90 10.36 -3.51
N ILE A 45 -15.41 10.67 -4.71
CA ILE A 45 -14.02 11.15 -4.91
C ILE A 45 -13.78 12.41 -4.06
N VAL A 46 -14.72 13.34 -4.06
CA VAL A 46 -14.60 14.59 -3.30
C VAL A 46 -14.77 14.36 -1.81
N LEU A 47 -15.77 13.59 -1.41
CA LEU A 47 -16.10 13.34 0.00
C LEU A 47 -14.99 12.58 0.73
N TYR A 48 -14.41 11.57 0.09
CA TYR A 48 -13.33 10.74 0.66
C TYR A 48 -11.94 11.24 0.31
N ASP A 49 -11.83 12.36 -0.36
CA ASP A 49 -10.55 12.96 -0.77
C ASP A 49 -9.63 11.97 -1.53
N LEU A 50 -10.21 11.14 -2.38
CA LEU A 50 -9.50 10.10 -3.09
C LEU A 50 -8.45 10.68 -4.04
N VAL A 51 -8.83 11.69 -4.82
CA VAL A 51 -7.95 12.36 -5.79
C VAL A 51 -8.32 13.84 -5.94
N LYS A 52 -7.33 14.69 -6.17
CA LYS A 52 -7.48 16.12 -6.43
C LYS A 52 -6.75 16.54 -7.69
N LYS A 53 -7.18 17.66 -8.27
CA LYS A 53 -6.42 18.31 -9.32
C LYS A 53 -4.98 18.59 -8.89
N GLY A 54 -4.01 18.21 -9.70
CA GLY A 54 -2.58 18.32 -9.41
C GLY A 54 -1.99 17.12 -8.66
N ASP A 55 -2.77 16.10 -8.31
CA ASP A 55 -2.22 14.86 -7.77
C ASP A 55 -1.51 14.07 -8.88
N TRP A 56 -0.37 13.53 -8.57
CA TRP A 56 0.23 12.49 -9.38
C TRP A 56 -0.37 11.15 -9.01
N ILE A 57 -0.90 10.44 -10.00
CA ILE A 57 -1.50 9.12 -9.85
C ILE A 57 -0.91 8.13 -10.85
N THR A 58 -0.86 6.87 -10.44
CA THR A 58 -0.60 5.73 -11.33
C THR A 58 -1.80 4.80 -11.27
N PHE A 59 -2.39 4.52 -12.45
CA PHE A 59 -3.56 3.67 -12.59
C PHE A 59 -3.26 2.58 -13.64
N GLU A 60 -2.67 1.48 -13.19
CA GLU A 60 -2.13 0.41 -14.05
C GLU A 60 -3.18 -0.15 -15.01
N LYS A 61 -4.42 -0.39 -14.54
CA LYS A 61 -5.51 -0.93 -15.34
C LYS A 61 -5.78 -0.12 -16.61
N PHE A 62 -5.58 1.17 -16.56
CA PHE A 62 -5.80 2.10 -17.69
C PHE A 62 -4.49 2.57 -18.34
N GLY A 63 -3.34 2.06 -17.89
CA GLY A 63 -2.03 2.48 -18.41
C GLY A 63 -1.72 3.96 -18.15
N VAL A 64 -2.25 4.51 -17.05
CA VAL A 64 -2.13 5.94 -16.72
C VAL A 64 -1.03 6.13 -15.68
N ASP A 65 -0.13 7.08 -15.95
CA ASP A 65 0.88 7.55 -15.00
C ASP A 65 1.13 9.05 -15.26
N GLY A 66 0.60 9.92 -14.40
CA GLY A 66 0.67 11.35 -14.62
C GLY A 66 -0.10 12.19 -13.62
N ASP A 67 -0.20 13.48 -13.92
CA ASP A 67 -0.86 14.47 -13.07
C ASP A 67 -2.34 14.67 -13.46
N VAL A 68 -3.22 14.73 -12.45
CA VAL A 68 -4.64 15.03 -12.64
C VAL A 68 -4.82 16.49 -13.07
N VAL A 69 -5.38 16.70 -14.26
CA VAL A 69 -5.61 18.03 -14.83
C VAL A 69 -6.98 18.56 -14.47
N SER A 70 -8.03 17.72 -14.60
CA SER A 70 -9.40 18.09 -14.26
C SER A 70 -10.17 16.89 -13.76
N ILE A 71 -11.17 17.16 -12.93
CA ILE A 71 -12.18 16.22 -12.47
C ILE A 71 -13.49 16.76 -13.01
N ASP A 72 -14.00 16.13 -14.05
CA ASP A 72 -15.26 16.48 -14.70
C ASP A 72 -16.37 15.61 -14.10
N LEU A 73 -17.62 15.84 -14.47
CA LEU A 73 -18.80 15.22 -13.87
C LEU A 73 -18.79 13.67 -13.86
N THR A 74 -18.24 13.06 -14.91
CA THR A 74 -18.21 11.59 -15.06
C THR A 74 -16.83 11.05 -15.35
N THR A 75 -15.84 11.91 -15.56
CA THR A 75 -14.46 11.53 -15.92
C THR A 75 -13.43 12.35 -15.21
N VAL A 76 -12.27 11.74 -14.99
CA VAL A 76 -11.06 12.41 -14.53
C VAL A 76 -10.05 12.41 -15.66
N LYS A 77 -9.52 13.61 -16.00
CA LYS A 77 -8.50 13.77 -17.03
C LYS A 77 -7.12 13.81 -16.40
N ILE A 78 -6.22 13.01 -16.91
CA ILE A 78 -4.84 12.87 -16.45
C ILE A 78 -3.91 13.17 -17.59
N LYS A 79 -2.94 14.05 -17.37
CA LYS A 79 -1.83 14.28 -18.29
C LYS A 79 -0.69 13.34 -17.91
N ASN A 80 -0.45 12.35 -18.76
CA ASN A 80 0.64 11.39 -18.58
C ASN A 80 2.01 12.03 -18.78
N PHE A 81 3.05 11.39 -18.26
CA PHE A 81 4.43 11.88 -18.41
C PHE A 81 4.98 11.78 -19.84
N ASP A 82 4.38 10.96 -20.70
CA ASP A 82 4.63 10.92 -22.15
C ASP A 82 3.97 12.06 -22.93
N ASN A 83 3.33 13.01 -22.20
CA ASN A 83 2.62 14.16 -22.76
C ASN A 83 1.26 13.84 -23.40
N THR A 84 0.75 12.62 -23.30
CA THR A 84 -0.61 12.26 -23.69
C THR A 84 -1.62 12.63 -22.60
N THR A 85 -2.90 12.67 -22.95
CA THR A 85 -3.98 12.88 -21.98
C THR A 85 -4.91 11.68 -21.97
N SER A 86 -5.07 11.07 -20.81
CA SER A 86 -6.00 9.97 -20.57
C SER A 86 -7.26 10.49 -19.89
N SER A 87 -8.42 9.97 -20.30
CA SER A 87 -9.71 10.21 -19.64
C SER A 87 -10.18 8.92 -18.98
N VAL A 88 -10.25 8.90 -17.66
CA VAL A 88 -10.66 7.73 -16.87
C VAL A 88 -12.02 7.99 -16.27
N PRO A 89 -12.99 7.04 -16.34
CA PRO A 89 -14.29 7.20 -15.72
C PRO A 89 -14.15 7.42 -14.21
N ALA A 90 -14.89 8.38 -13.63
CA ALA A 90 -14.87 8.68 -12.21
C ALA A 90 -15.18 7.44 -11.35
N LYS A 91 -16.08 6.58 -11.83
CA LYS A 91 -16.44 5.31 -11.18
C LYS A 91 -15.21 4.41 -10.92
N ALA A 92 -14.24 4.40 -11.82
CA ALA A 92 -13.04 3.58 -11.67
C ALA A 92 -12.22 3.95 -10.44
N PHE A 93 -12.19 5.21 -10.04
CA PHE A 93 -11.50 5.67 -8.83
C PHE A 93 -12.12 5.19 -7.53
N VAL A 94 -13.36 4.71 -7.59
CA VAL A 94 -14.10 4.16 -6.44
C VAL A 94 -14.07 2.64 -6.44
N THR A 95 -14.07 2.01 -7.62
CA THR A 95 -14.20 0.54 -7.75
C THR A 95 -12.87 -0.19 -7.92
N ASP A 96 -11.86 0.50 -8.42
CA ASP A 96 -10.57 -0.12 -8.72
C ASP A 96 -9.45 0.48 -7.85
N SER A 97 -8.34 -0.23 -7.73
CA SER A 97 -7.18 0.26 -7.00
C SER A 97 -6.29 1.12 -7.90
N PHE A 98 -5.82 2.23 -7.36
CA PHE A 98 -4.83 3.11 -7.99
C PHE A 98 -3.85 3.62 -6.94
N VAL A 99 -2.70 4.12 -7.37
CA VAL A 99 -1.70 4.72 -6.49
C VAL A 99 -1.80 6.23 -6.57
N ASN A 100 -1.99 6.90 -5.42
CA ASN A 100 -1.91 8.35 -5.31
C ASN A 100 -0.60 8.75 -4.63
N TRP A 101 0.26 9.46 -5.35
CA TRP A 101 1.58 9.90 -4.88
C TRP A 101 1.56 11.20 -4.08
N ARG A 102 0.39 11.75 -3.78
CA ARG A 102 0.23 12.98 -2.97
C ARG A 102 0.98 12.91 -1.66
N GLY A 103 0.86 11.78 -0.94
CA GLY A 103 1.54 11.57 0.35
C GLY A 103 3.06 11.69 0.24
N MET A 104 3.65 11.14 -0.83
CA MET A 104 5.08 11.25 -1.11
C MET A 104 5.49 12.72 -1.37
N ARG A 105 4.71 13.46 -2.17
CA ARG A 105 4.99 14.88 -2.46
C ARG A 105 4.88 15.75 -1.21
N LEU A 106 3.87 15.53 -0.38
CA LEU A 106 3.65 16.30 0.87
C LEU A 106 4.73 16.01 1.91
N SER A 107 5.13 14.77 2.07
CA SER A 107 6.17 14.37 3.03
C SER A 107 7.58 14.77 2.59
N LYS A 108 7.78 15.11 1.30
CA LYS A 108 9.08 15.41 0.68
C LYS A 108 10.10 14.27 0.84
N VAL A 109 9.64 13.05 1.05
CA VAL A 109 10.48 11.86 1.15
C VAL A 109 10.07 10.83 0.10
N ARG A 110 11.05 10.08 -0.39
CA ARG A 110 10.86 9.03 -1.37
C ARG A 110 11.26 7.68 -0.78
N ARG A 111 10.43 6.65 -1.02
CA ARG A 111 10.81 5.29 -0.64
C ARG A 111 11.97 4.80 -1.50
N ILE A 112 13.01 4.29 -0.85
CA ILE A 112 14.10 3.56 -1.47
C ILE A 112 13.95 2.09 -1.07
N LYS A 113 13.86 1.21 -2.07
CA LYS A 113 13.83 -0.25 -1.88
C LYS A 113 15.01 -0.82 -2.65
N ARG A 114 15.92 -1.48 -1.94
CA ARG A 114 17.08 -2.16 -2.50
C ARG A 114 17.19 -3.55 -1.88
N SER A 115 17.63 -4.51 -2.63
CA SER A 115 17.97 -5.85 -2.17
C SER A 115 19.43 -6.15 -2.45
N MET A 116 20.02 -6.94 -1.59
CA MET A 116 21.37 -7.50 -1.75
C MET A 116 21.22 -9.01 -1.73
N VAL A 117 21.88 -9.67 -2.64
CA VAL A 117 21.98 -11.14 -2.66
C VAL A 117 23.11 -11.52 -1.70
N ILE A 118 22.81 -12.43 -0.78
CA ILE A 118 23.78 -12.98 0.18
C ILE A 118 23.98 -14.44 -0.18
N ASP A 119 25.23 -14.85 -0.29
CA ASP A 119 25.57 -16.25 -0.45
C ASP A 119 25.25 -17.01 0.84
N LEU A 120 24.43 -18.04 0.73
CA LEU A 120 23.99 -18.82 1.88
C LEU A 120 25.15 -19.51 2.58
N GLU A 121 26.17 -19.94 1.84
CA GLU A 121 27.36 -20.60 2.39
C GLU A 121 28.22 -19.65 3.23
N SER A 122 28.10 -18.34 3.02
CA SER A 122 28.76 -17.32 3.85
C SER A 122 28.14 -17.12 5.22
N VAL A 123 26.92 -17.62 5.43
CA VAL A 123 26.22 -17.45 6.72
C VAL A 123 26.69 -18.49 7.72
N HIS A 124 27.20 -18.01 8.85
CA HIS A 124 27.73 -18.86 9.91
C HIS A 124 27.44 -18.31 11.30
N TYR A 125 27.60 -19.14 12.31
CA TYR A 125 27.56 -18.71 13.71
C TYR A 125 28.84 -17.93 14.03
N ILE A 126 28.69 -16.83 14.76
CA ILE A 126 29.79 -15.97 15.16
C ILE A 126 30.59 -16.68 16.26
N ASN A 127 31.92 -16.73 16.10
CA ASN A 127 32.83 -17.21 17.14
C ASN A 127 33.27 -16.05 18.05
N ASP A 128 33.92 -16.39 19.19
CA ASP A 128 34.31 -15.39 20.20
C ASP A 128 35.30 -14.34 19.65
N SER A 129 36.15 -14.72 18.75
CA SER A 129 37.11 -13.79 18.10
C SER A 129 36.39 -12.77 17.23
N GLU A 130 35.45 -13.22 16.41
CA GLU A 130 34.62 -12.35 15.58
C GLU A 130 33.74 -11.43 16.43
N LEU A 131 33.18 -11.95 17.53
CA LEU A 131 32.36 -11.17 18.44
C LEU A 131 33.17 -10.03 19.05
N GLN A 132 34.42 -10.27 19.48
CA GLN A 132 35.33 -9.25 19.98
C GLN A 132 35.61 -8.16 18.93
N GLU A 133 35.79 -8.55 17.67
CA GLU A 133 35.95 -7.57 16.58
C GLU A 133 34.69 -6.75 16.34
N PHE A 134 33.53 -7.38 16.39
CA PHE A 134 32.25 -6.68 16.23
C PHE A 134 31.96 -5.71 17.38
N HIS A 135 32.40 -5.99 18.60
CA HIS A 135 32.30 -5.07 19.74
C HIS A 135 33.09 -3.77 19.56
N LYS A 136 34.08 -3.74 18.65
CA LYS A 136 34.79 -2.49 18.29
C LYS A 136 33.93 -1.57 17.44
N ILE A 137 32.80 -2.05 16.88
CA ILE A 137 31.88 -1.26 16.06
C ILE A 137 30.89 -0.55 17.00
N GLN A 138 31.17 0.70 17.36
CA GLN A 138 30.39 1.48 18.33
C GLN A 138 28.88 1.47 18.07
N ARG A 139 28.45 1.50 16.81
CA ARG A 139 27.05 1.59 16.37
C ARG A 139 26.20 0.41 16.83
N ILE A 140 26.77 -0.75 17.02
CA ILE A 140 26.07 -1.98 17.36
C ILE A 140 26.45 -2.56 18.73
N GLN A 141 27.28 -1.89 19.50
CA GLN A 141 27.68 -2.38 20.84
C GLN A 141 26.45 -2.68 21.72
N ALA A 142 25.56 -1.71 21.88
CA ALA A 142 24.35 -1.91 22.68
C ALA A 142 23.47 -3.07 22.19
N TYR A 143 23.42 -3.30 20.87
CA TYR A 143 22.72 -4.44 20.30
C TYR A 143 23.42 -5.75 20.66
N LEU A 144 24.75 -5.82 20.54
CA LEU A 144 25.52 -7.02 20.86
C LEU A 144 25.35 -7.39 22.32
N ASP A 145 25.54 -6.42 23.26
CA ASP A 145 25.39 -6.65 24.70
C ASP A 145 23.99 -7.17 25.07
N ALA A 146 22.95 -6.54 24.51
CA ALA A 146 21.57 -6.98 24.75
C ALA A 146 21.31 -8.38 24.18
N ARG A 147 21.87 -8.66 23.00
CA ARG A 147 21.66 -9.95 22.35
C ARG A 147 22.41 -11.09 23.01
N GLU A 148 23.63 -10.85 23.52
CA GLU A 148 24.37 -11.83 24.33
C GLU A 148 23.61 -12.20 25.60
N GLN A 149 23.06 -11.20 26.32
CA GLN A 149 22.26 -11.42 27.52
C GLN A 149 21.00 -12.24 27.19
N GLU A 150 20.25 -11.88 26.15
CA GLU A 150 19.05 -12.60 25.71
C GLU A 150 19.37 -14.07 25.39
N ILE A 151 20.46 -14.32 24.63
CA ILE A 151 20.89 -15.66 24.25
C ILE A 151 21.32 -16.45 25.48
N ALA A 152 22.07 -15.85 26.37
CA ALA A 152 22.52 -16.50 27.60
C ALA A 152 21.34 -16.91 28.50
N SER A 153 20.39 -16.01 28.73
CA SER A 153 19.17 -16.28 29.50
C SER A 153 18.36 -17.41 28.88
N HIS A 154 18.06 -17.30 27.57
CA HIS A 154 17.28 -18.33 26.88
C HIS A 154 17.95 -19.71 26.90
N ASN A 155 19.25 -19.78 26.69
CA ASN A 155 19.99 -21.06 26.69
C ASN A 155 20.07 -21.66 28.09
N THR A 156 20.07 -20.83 29.12
CA THR A 156 20.00 -21.31 30.54
C THR A 156 18.62 -21.83 30.85
N GLU A 157 17.57 -21.10 30.51
CA GLU A 157 16.18 -21.50 30.76
C GLU A 157 15.80 -22.79 30.03
N SER A 158 16.29 -22.95 28.78
CA SER A 158 16.03 -24.15 27.97
C SER A 158 16.96 -25.29 28.25
N SER A 159 17.93 -25.15 29.19
CA SER A 159 18.96 -26.17 29.52
C SER A 159 19.67 -26.68 28.24
N ALA A 160 19.93 -25.79 27.31
CA ALA A 160 20.50 -26.16 25.99
C ALA A 160 21.91 -26.74 26.15
N ASP A 161 22.12 -27.94 25.59
CA ASP A 161 23.44 -28.58 25.54
C ASP A 161 24.31 -27.87 24.48
N LYS A 162 25.31 -27.12 24.97
CA LYS A 162 26.20 -26.29 24.13
C LYS A 162 27.27 -27.10 23.37
N THR A 163 27.34 -28.45 23.53
CA THR A 163 28.29 -29.28 22.82
C THR A 163 28.04 -29.31 21.32
N HIS A 164 26.80 -29.04 20.90
CA HIS A 164 26.42 -28.95 19.49
C HIS A 164 25.89 -27.57 19.14
N PRO A 165 26.38 -26.89 18.07
CA PRO A 165 25.95 -25.56 17.66
C PRO A 165 24.47 -25.46 17.26
N VAL A 166 23.83 -26.59 16.97
CA VAL A 166 22.38 -26.68 16.66
C VAL A 166 21.51 -26.48 17.91
N ASN A 167 22.08 -26.77 19.10
CA ASN A 167 21.36 -26.65 20.34
C ASN A 167 21.40 -25.22 20.86
N GLY A 168 20.24 -24.71 21.25
CA GLY A 168 20.12 -23.37 21.80
C GLY A 168 20.12 -22.27 20.74
N ARG A 169 20.27 -21.03 21.21
CA ARG A 169 20.34 -19.84 20.35
C ARG A 169 21.78 -19.38 20.20
N HIS A 170 22.11 -18.94 18.99
CA HIS A 170 23.40 -18.36 18.63
C HIS A 170 23.22 -17.12 17.78
N MET A 171 24.20 -16.25 17.76
CA MET A 171 24.26 -15.15 16.81
C MET A 171 24.87 -15.62 15.48
N THR A 172 24.36 -15.07 14.38
CA THR A 172 24.94 -15.26 13.05
C THR A 172 25.51 -13.94 12.54
N ASN A 173 26.54 -14.04 11.68
CA ASN A 173 27.12 -12.88 10.99
C ASN A 173 26.06 -12.09 10.21
N LEU A 174 25.10 -12.76 9.55
CA LEU A 174 23.98 -12.12 8.85
C LEU A 174 23.05 -11.36 9.80
N GLY A 175 22.80 -11.91 11.00
CA GLY A 175 22.00 -11.26 12.04
C GLY A 175 22.63 -9.94 12.50
N VAL A 176 23.94 -9.94 12.75
CA VAL A 176 24.71 -8.75 13.14
C VAL A 176 24.79 -7.75 11.99
N PHE A 177 25.03 -8.20 10.77
CA PHE A 177 25.02 -7.32 9.58
C PHE A 177 23.68 -6.62 9.41
N ARG A 178 22.56 -7.33 9.60
CA ARG A 178 21.21 -6.74 9.54
C ARG A 178 21.02 -5.64 10.59
N ALA A 179 21.45 -5.89 11.82
CA ALA A 179 21.38 -4.90 12.90
C ALA A 179 22.26 -3.67 12.60
N TYR A 180 23.47 -3.89 12.10
CA TYR A 180 24.37 -2.82 11.67
C TYR A 180 23.73 -1.96 10.55
N ALA A 181 23.21 -2.62 9.51
CA ALA A 181 22.57 -1.93 8.39
C ALA A 181 21.36 -1.09 8.83
N GLU A 182 20.55 -1.61 9.75
CA GLU A 182 19.41 -0.88 10.30
C GLU A 182 19.88 0.34 11.11
N ALA A 183 20.84 0.17 12.01
CA ALA A 183 21.41 1.24 12.81
C ALA A 183 22.07 2.32 11.92
N TYR A 184 22.83 1.89 10.91
CA TYR A 184 23.45 2.80 9.95
C TYR A 184 22.40 3.65 9.21
N LEU A 185 21.33 3.02 8.72
CA LEU A 185 20.28 3.73 8.00
C LEU A 185 19.52 4.71 8.90
N ARG A 186 19.27 4.34 10.17
CA ARG A 186 18.58 5.23 11.14
C ARG A 186 19.37 6.48 11.47
N GLU A 187 20.69 6.38 11.52
CA GLU A 187 21.59 7.49 11.82
C GLU A 187 21.98 8.30 10.56
N HIS A 188 21.70 7.78 9.38
CA HIS A 188 22.17 8.41 8.15
C HIS A 188 21.42 9.73 7.87
N PRO A 189 22.10 10.88 7.68
CA PRO A 189 21.48 12.21 7.62
C PRO A 189 20.51 12.38 6.44
N LYS A 190 20.63 11.58 5.37
CA LYS A 190 19.73 11.61 4.21
C LYS A 190 18.55 10.66 4.34
N VAL A 191 18.46 9.89 5.42
CA VAL A 191 17.31 8.99 5.69
C VAL A 191 16.37 9.67 6.66
N SER A 192 15.08 9.71 6.32
CA SER A 192 14.07 10.33 7.17
C SER A 192 13.81 9.50 8.43
N GLY A 193 14.13 10.03 9.60
CA GLY A 193 13.81 9.39 10.88
C GLY A 193 12.31 9.33 11.21
N LYS A 194 11.46 10.03 10.43
CA LYS A 194 9.99 10.03 10.59
C LYS A 194 9.31 8.87 9.85
N GLN A 195 10.02 8.22 8.94
CA GLN A 195 9.48 7.14 8.11
C GLN A 195 10.06 5.80 8.55
N THR A 196 9.37 4.73 8.17
CA THR A 196 9.80 3.38 8.52
C THR A 196 11.12 3.01 7.83
N VAL A 197 12.14 2.74 8.63
CA VAL A 197 13.38 2.08 8.19
C VAL A 197 13.26 0.60 8.49
N MET A 198 13.48 -0.23 7.49
CA MET A 198 13.33 -1.67 7.64
C MET A 198 14.45 -2.41 6.89
N VAL A 199 15.16 -3.26 7.61
CA VAL A 199 16.10 -4.22 7.05
C VAL A 199 15.60 -5.63 7.38
N ARG A 200 15.25 -6.40 6.36
CA ARG A 200 14.66 -7.73 6.54
C ARG A 200 15.24 -8.74 5.55
N GLN A 201 15.25 -9.98 5.97
CA GLN A 201 15.51 -11.10 5.06
C GLN A 201 14.27 -11.26 4.15
N LEU A 202 14.53 -11.42 2.88
CA LEU A 202 13.51 -11.76 1.87
C LEU A 202 13.56 -13.27 1.60
N ALA A 203 12.47 -13.81 1.07
CA ALA A 203 12.48 -15.15 0.53
C ALA A 203 13.52 -15.22 -0.61
N MET A 204 14.19 -16.36 -0.73
CA MET A 204 15.05 -16.64 -1.89
C MET A 204 14.17 -16.61 -3.14
N ASN A 205 14.54 -15.81 -4.12
CA ASN A 205 13.97 -15.94 -5.46
C ASN A 205 14.50 -17.26 -6.01
N GLY A 206 13.69 -18.30 -5.91
CA GLY A 206 13.98 -19.53 -6.62
C GLY A 206 13.92 -19.24 -8.12
N GLU A 207 15.02 -19.33 -8.79
CA GLU A 207 15.06 -19.67 -10.21
C GLU A 207 14.88 -21.18 -10.35
#